data_d6620e6e323bb1b240061f4a9b098856
#
_entry.id   d6620e6e323bb1b240061f4a9b098856
#
_cell.length_a   1.000
_cell.length_b   1.000
_cell.length_c   1.000
_cell.angle_alpha   90.00
_cell.angle_beta   90.00
_cell.angle_gamma   90.00
#
_symmetry.space_group_name_H-M   'P 1'
#
loop_
_entity.id
_entity.type
_entity.pdbx_description
1 polymer ?
#
loop_
_entity_poly.entity_id
_entity_poly.type
_entity_poly.pdbx_seq_one_letter_code
_entity_poly.pdbx_strand_id
1 'polypeptide(L)'
;MYKNHDERKIWMSYAVVKNSVSERFEEKKSIFIGNIKRVYDEEGAKNFIAEIKGKNPQAKHNIYAYIIGKNSEVQRYSDDGEPQGTGGIPVLEVIRRNEISDTAIVVTRYFGGILLGKGGLARAYSKAAALVVSSGAVALRVRSE
;
A
#
# COMPACT_ATOMS: atom_id res chain seq x y z
N MET A 1 -13.53 16.93 -25.81
CA MET A 1 -12.54 18.00 -25.77
C MET A 1 -12.77 18.93 -24.58
N TYR A 2 -11.70 19.46 -24.04
CA TYR A 2 -11.79 20.34 -22.89
C TYR A 2 -12.21 21.74 -23.31
N LYS A 3 -13.09 22.35 -22.53
CA LYS A 3 -13.52 23.72 -22.81
C LYS A 3 -12.50 24.74 -22.42
N ASN A 4 -11.68 24.43 -21.40
CA ASN A 4 -10.66 25.35 -20.93
C ASN A 4 -9.52 24.59 -20.26
N HIS A 5 -8.50 25.34 -19.87
CA HIS A 5 -7.30 24.79 -19.28
C HIS A 5 -7.55 24.18 -17.89
N ASP A 6 -8.49 24.76 -17.11
CA ASP A 6 -8.79 24.26 -15.78
C ASP A 6 -9.42 22.87 -15.79
N GLU A 7 -10.31 22.62 -16.75
CA GLU A 7 -10.90 21.29 -16.91
C GLU A 7 -9.83 20.25 -17.19
N ARG A 8 -8.85 20.58 -18.01
CA ARG A 8 -7.75 19.68 -18.33
C ARG A 8 -6.88 19.41 -17.10
N LYS A 9 -6.64 20.40 -16.25
CA LYS A 9 -5.89 20.24 -15.01
C LYS A 9 -6.58 19.28 -14.06
N ILE A 10 -7.89 19.35 -13.96
CA ILE A 10 -8.67 18.45 -13.12
C ILE A 10 -8.49 17.02 -13.58
N TRP A 11 -8.50 16.77 -14.88
CA TRP A 11 -8.29 15.44 -15.44
C TRP A 11 -6.88 14.88 -15.13
N MET A 12 -5.93 15.76 -14.91
CA MET A 12 -4.55 15.35 -14.64
C MET A 12 -4.24 15.31 -13.14
N SER A 13 -5.24 15.48 -12.29
CA SER A 13 -5.02 15.39 -10.85
C SER A 13 -4.98 13.93 -10.39
N TYR A 14 -4.32 13.70 -9.28
CA TYR A 14 -4.25 12.38 -8.66
C TYR A 14 -4.29 12.53 -7.15
N ALA A 15 -4.63 11.43 -6.47
CA ALA A 15 -4.73 11.41 -5.02
C ALA A 15 -3.39 11.01 -4.40
N VAL A 16 -3.09 11.57 -3.25
CA VAL A 16 -1.89 11.24 -2.49
C VAL A 16 -2.25 10.97 -1.03
N VAL A 17 -1.35 10.29 -0.33
CA VAL A 17 -1.50 10.01 1.10
C VAL A 17 -1.29 11.31 1.87
N LYS A 18 -2.23 11.63 2.75
CA LYS A 18 -2.13 12.82 3.58
C LYS A 18 -1.33 12.56 4.86
N ASN A 19 -1.62 11.46 5.53
CA ASN A 19 -0.98 11.12 6.81
C ASN A 19 -0.47 9.69 6.79
N SER A 20 0.68 9.47 7.44
CA SER A 20 1.18 8.12 7.70
C SER A 20 0.35 7.52 8.82
N VAL A 21 -0.19 6.33 8.62
CA VAL A 21 -0.99 5.64 9.62
C VAL A 21 -0.63 4.16 9.67
N SER A 22 -1.00 3.54 10.78
CA SER A 22 -0.82 2.12 11.02
C SER A 22 -2.13 1.54 11.54
N GLU A 23 -2.52 0.37 11.01
CA GLU A 23 -3.72 -0.34 11.43
C GLU A 23 -3.38 -1.80 11.61
N ARG A 24 -4.04 -2.46 12.57
CA ARG A 24 -3.78 -3.88 12.80
C ARG A 24 -5.09 -4.64 13.00
N PHE A 25 -5.06 -5.93 12.65
CA PHE A 25 -6.15 -6.83 12.97
C PHE A 25 -5.61 -8.24 13.10
N GLU A 26 -6.44 -9.12 13.67
CA GLU A 26 -6.11 -10.52 13.80
C GLU A 26 -7.03 -11.34 12.89
N GLU A 27 -6.44 -12.33 12.21
CA GLU A 27 -7.17 -13.27 11.37
C GLU A 27 -6.58 -14.66 11.58
N LYS A 28 -7.40 -15.62 12.05
CA LYS A 28 -6.94 -16.97 12.34
C LYS A 28 -5.64 -16.98 13.15
N LYS A 29 -5.60 -16.15 14.18
CA LYS A 29 -4.48 -15.96 15.10
C LYS A 29 -3.24 -15.32 14.49
N SER A 30 -3.19 -15.07 13.18
CA SER A 30 -2.15 -14.23 12.60
C SER A 30 -2.47 -12.78 12.85
N ILE A 31 -1.42 -11.99 13.12
CA ILE A 31 -1.54 -10.55 13.30
C ILE A 31 -1.05 -9.87 12.03
N PHE A 32 -1.88 -9.02 11.46
CA PHE A 32 -1.55 -8.22 10.27
C PHE A 32 -1.47 -6.76 10.67
N ILE A 33 -0.37 -6.10 10.33
CA ILE A 33 -0.15 -4.69 10.63
C ILE A 33 0.14 -3.97 9.32
N GLY A 34 -0.77 -3.12 8.90
CA GLY A 34 -0.59 -2.28 7.71
C GLY A 34 0.02 -0.95 8.09
N ASN A 35 0.96 -0.49 7.29
CA ASN A 35 1.55 0.83 7.42
C ASN A 35 1.54 1.50 6.06
N ILE A 36 1.12 2.74 5.98
CA ILE A 36 1.09 3.52 4.75
C ILE A 36 1.84 4.83 4.94
N LYS A 37 2.52 5.26 3.88
CA LYS A 37 3.26 6.52 3.90
C LYS A 37 3.31 7.12 2.51
N ARG A 38 3.23 8.44 2.41
CA ARG A 38 3.55 9.14 1.19
C ARG A 38 5.05 9.05 0.93
N VAL A 39 5.42 8.70 -0.32
CA VAL A 39 6.81 8.66 -0.75
C VAL A 39 6.93 9.45 -2.04
N TYR A 40 8.13 9.93 -2.35
CA TYR A 40 8.32 10.81 -3.50
C TYR A 40 9.15 10.17 -4.61
N ASP A 41 9.85 9.08 -4.28
CA ASP A 41 10.68 8.33 -5.22
C ASP A 41 10.90 6.92 -4.70
N GLU A 42 11.56 6.08 -5.49
CA GLU A 42 11.81 4.70 -5.08
C GLU A 42 12.74 4.60 -3.87
N GLU A 43 13.68 5.52 -3.73
CA GLU A 43 14.55 5.52 -2.57
C GLU A 43 13.76 5.73 -1.29
N GLY A 44 12.83 6.69 -1.31
CA GLY A 44 11.94 6.93 -0.18
C GLY A 44 11.07 5.72 0.15
N ALA A 45 10.56 5.03 -0.88
CA ALA A 45 9.78 3.81 -0.69
C ALA A 45 10.63 2.71 -0.04
N LYS A 46 11.83 2.49 -0.54
CA LYS A 46 12.74 1.47 -0.01
C LYS A 46 13.15 1.77 1.43
N ASN A 47 13.39 3.05 1.74
CA ASN A 47 13.72 3.46 3.11
C ASN A 47 12.57 3.20 4.06
N PHE A 48 11.35 3.47 3.64
CA PHE A 48 10.16 3.19 4.44
C PHE A 48 10.01 1.69 4.69
N ILE A 49 10.17 0.88 3.65
CA ILE A 49 10.10 -0.58 3.78
C ILE A 49 11.14 -1.08 4.77
N ALA A 50 12.38 -0.59 4.67
CA ALA A 50 13.45 -0.97 5.58
C ALA A 50 13.16 -0.55 7.02
N GLU A 51 12.57 0.62 7.20
CA GLU A 51 12.18 1.12 8.52
C GLU A 51 11.15 0.18 9.17
N ILE A 52 10.12 -0.21 8.43
CA ILE A 52 9.08 -1.10 8.97
C ILE A 52 9.66 -2.48 9.27
N LYS A 53 10.49 -3.03 8.39
CA LYS A 53 11.16 -4.30 8.65
C LYS A 53 12.01 -4.23 9.91
N GLY A 54 12.75 -3.13 10.09
CA GLY A 54 13.60 -2.93 11.26
C GLY A 54 12.81 -2.87 12.57
N LYS A 55 11.59 -2.40 12.53
CA LYS A 55 10.71 -2.35 13.70
C LYS A 55 10.06 -3.70 14.02
N ASN A 56 10.12 -4.63 13.09
CA ASN A 56 9.44 -5.91 13.22
C ASN A 56 10.41 -7.08 12.95
N PRO A 57 11.52 -7.19 13.72
CA PRO A 57 12.55 -8.19 13.42
C PRO A 57 12.08 -9.63 13.61
N GLN A 58 11.00 -9.85 14.38
CA GLN A 58 10.46 -11.18 14.59
C GLN A 58 9.44 -11.60 13.53
N ALA A 59 9.00 -10.69 12.69
CA ALA A 59 8.05 -11.00 11.65
C ALA A 59 8.75 -11.69 10.48
N LYS A 60 8.13 -12.74 9.95
CA LYS A 60 8.67 -13.48 8.80
C LYS A 60 8.32 -12.81 7.47
N HIS A 61 7.23 -12.04 7.45
CA HIS A 61 6.73 -11.46 6.21
C HIS A 61 6.44 -9.98 6.40
N ASN A 62 7.06 -9.16 5.56
CA ASN A 62 6.75 -7.74 5.43
C ASN A 62 6.51 -7.51 3.95
N ILE A 63 5.30 -7.82 3.50
CA ILE A 63 4.96 -7.64 2.10
C ILE A 63 4.79 -6.17 1.81
N TYR A 64 5.01 -5.77 0.57
CA TYR A 64 4.85 -4.36 0.25
C TYR A 64 4.39 -4.15 -1.19
N ALA A 65 3.87 -2.95 -1.42
CA ALA A 65 3.64 -2.44 -2.76
C ALA A 65 3.79 -0.93 -2.72
N TYR A 66 4.26 -0.35 -3.82
CA TYR A 66 4.28 1.10 -3.96
C TYR A 66 4.05 1.51 -5.40
N ILE A 67 3.48 2.69 -5.54
CA ILE A 67 3.23 3.33 -6.83
C ILE A 67 3.78 4.75 -6.73
N ILE A 68 4.60 5.15 -7.70
CA ILE A 68 5.24 6.45 -7.72
C ILE A 68 5.02 7.09 -9.08
N GLY A 69 4.84 8.40 -9.06
CA GLY A 69 4.65 9.21 -10.26
C GLY A 69 3.19 9.58 -10.46
N LYS A 70 2.94 10.78 -10.96
CA LYS A 70 1.59 11.27 -11.17
C LYS A 70 0.80 10.45 -12.20
N ASN A 71 1.51 9.73 -13.07
CA ASN A 71 0.90 8.82 -14.02
C ASN A 71 1.13 7.36 -13.63
N SER A 72 1.51 7.11 -12.35
CA SER A 72 1.73 5.77 -11.83
C SER A 72 2.77 5.00 -12.63
N GLU A 73 3.82 5.69 -13.07
CA GLU A 73 4.84 5.12 -13.95
C GLU A 73 5.64 4.00 -13.30
N VAL A 74 5.86 4.09 -11.99
CA VAL A 74 6.63 3.09 -11.25
C VAL A 74 5.70 2.34 -10.32
N GLN A 75 5.61 1.02 -10.50
CA GLN A 75 4.80 0.16 -9.64
C GLN A 75 5.63 -1.06 -9.28
N ARG A 76 5.77 -1.34 -7.99
CA ARG A 76 6.55 -2.47 -7.48
C ARG A 76 5.81 -3.16 -6.34
N TYR A 77 6.09 -4.43 -6.16
CA TYR A 77 5.53 -5.19 -5.04
C TYR A 77 6.44 -6.35 -4.68
N SER A 78 6.22 -6.92 -3.51
CA SER A 78 6.89 -8.13 -3.07
C SER A 78 5.99 -8.94 -2.15
N ASP A 79 5.99 -10.24 -2.36
CA ASP A 79 5.28 -11.17 -1.46
C ASP A 79 6.11 -11.51 -0.22
N ASP A 80 7.36 -11.12 -0.19
CA ASP A 80 8.30 -11.31 0.94
C ASP A 80 8.18 -12.69 1.60
N GLY A 81 8.24 -13.75 0.80
CA GLY A 81 8.20 -15.12 1.29
C GLY A 81 6.82 -15.72 1.45
N GLU A 82 5.75 -14.97 1.30
CA GLU A 82 4.41 -15.54 1.21
C GLU A 82 4.25 -16.26 -0.14
N PRO A 83 3.28 -17.17 -0.30
CA PRO A 83 3.06 -17.81 -1.60
C PRO A 83 2.83 -16.77 -2.69
N GLN A 84 3.38 -17.04 -3.85
CA GLN A 84 3.34 -16.10 -4.98
C GLN A 84 1.94 -15.59 -5.26
N GLY A 85 1.81 -14.27 -5.37
CA GLY A 85 0.55 -13.60 -5.70
C GLY A 85 -0.41 -13.39 -4.54
N THR A 86 -0.04 -13.78 -3.32
CA THR A 86 -0.96 -13.71 -2.17
C THR A 86 -0.82 -12.45 -1.32
N GLY A 87 0.22 -11.67 -1.52
CA GLY A 87 0.46 -10.49 -0.66
C GLY A 87 0.65 -9.21 -1.45
N GLY A 88 1.73 -9.14 -2.22
CA GLY A 88 2.12 -7.91 -2.90
C GLY A 88 1.09 -7.43 -3.93
N ILE A 89 0.59 -8.33 -4.77
CA ILE A 89 -0.41 -7.98 -5.78
C ILE A 89 -1.72 -7.52 -5.14
N PRO A 90 -2.29 -8.22 -4.14
CA PRO A 90 -3.48 -7.72 -3.46
C PRO A 90 -3.32 -6.31 -2.90
N VAL A 91 -2.18 -5.99 -2.32
CA VAL A 91 -1.91 -4.65 -1.80
C VAL A 91 -1.79 -3.63 -2.94
N LEU A 92 -1.06 -3.98 -3.99
CA LEU A 92 -0.92 -3.11 -5.16
C LEU A 92 -2.28 -2.77 -5.77
N GLU A 93 -3.16 -3.77 -5.88
CA GLU A 93 -4.50 -3.57 -6.42
C GLU A 93 -5.33 -2.61 -5.58
N VAL A 94 -5.18 -2.62 -4.25
CA VAL A 94 -5.87 -1.65 -3.39
C VAL A 94 -5.40 -0.23 -3.71
N ILE A 95 -4.09 -0.03 -3.88
CA ILE A 95 -3.57 1.30 -4.23
C ILE A 95 -4.15 1.74 -5.57
N ARG A 96 -4.14 0.86 -6.57
CA ARG A 96 -4.68 1.17 -7.90
C ARG A 96 -6.16 1.53 -7.86
N ARG A 97 -6.97 0.73 -7.17
CA ARG A 97 -8.42 0.96 -7.10
C ARG A 97 -8.77 2.29 -6.45
N ASN A 98 -7.92 2.76 -5.54
CA ASN A 98 -8.15 4.04 -4.87
C ASN A 98 -7.49 5.20 -5.61
N GLU A 99 -6.86 4.92 -6.74
CA GLU A 99 -6.25 5.96 -7.61
C GLU A 99 -5.27 6.84 -6.86
N ILE A 100 -4.50 6.22 -5.95
CA ILE A 100 -3.49 6.92 -5.16
C ILE A 100 -2.14 6.71 -5.83
N SER A 101 -1.30 7.74 -5.83
CA SER A 101 0.07 7.64 -6.29
C SER A 101 1.01 8.20 -5.21
N ASP A 102 2.31 8.06 -5.45
CA ASP A 102 3.34 8.50 -4.50
C ASP A 102 3.10 7.91 -3.11
N THR A 103 2.84 6.62 -3.07
CA THR A 103 2.49 5.93 -1.83
C THR A 103 3.15 4.56 -1.74
N ALA A 104 3.48 4.18 -0.52
CA ALA A 104 3.97 2.85 -0.20
C ALA A 104 3.16 2.28 0.96
N ILE A 105 2.82 1.00 0.83
CA ILE A 105 2.15 0.24 1.90
C ILE A 105 3.02 -0.96 2.22
N VAL A 106 3.27 -1.18 3.51
CA VAL A 106 3.93 -2.38 4.00
C VAL A 106 2.96 -3.09 4.93
N VAL A 107 2.73 -4.37 4.72
CA VAL A 107 1.90 -5.18 5.62
C VAL A 107 2.78 -6.22 6.26
N THR A 108 2.92 -6.13 7.57
CA THR A 108 3.70 -7.04 8.39
C THR A 108 2.78 -8.13 8.93
N ARG A 109 3.20 -9.38 8.84
CA ARG A 109 2.41 -10.49 9.35
C ARG A 109 3.22 -11.30 10.36
N TYR A 110 2.58 -11.54 11.50
CA TYR A 110 3.05 -12.51 12.52
C TYR A 110 2.17 -13.74 12.44
N PHE A 111 2.77 -14.87 12.07
CA PHE A 111 2.03 -16.13 11.93
C PHE A 111 1.51 -16.61 13.27
N GLY A 112 0.24 -17.01 13.33
CA GLY A 112 -0.41 -17.47 14.56
C GLY A 112 -0.60 -18.98 14.67
N GLY A 113 0.02 -19.76 13.80
CA GLY A 113 -0.06 -21.22 13.85
C GLY A 113 -1.20 -21.84 13.05
N ILE A 114 -2.06 -21.04 12.46
CA ILE A 114 -3.18 -21.50 11.64
C ILE A 114 -3.00 -21.00 10.21
N LEU A 115 -3.06 -21.89 9.24
CA LEU A 115 -2.92 -21.54 7.84
C LEU A 115 -4.19 -20.85 7.35
N LEU A 116 -4.02 -19.77 6.59
CA LEU A 116 -5.13 -19.05 5.99
C LEU A 116 -5.52 -19.59 4.61
N GLY A 117 -4.59 -20.27 3.94
CA GLY A 117 -4.73 -20.64 2.54
C GLY A 117 -4.48 -19.44 1.64
N LYS A 118 -4.28 -19.68 0.33
CA LYS A 118 -3.94 -18.62 -0.60
C LYS A 118 -5.04 -17.56 -0.69
N GLY A 119 -6.30 -17.97 -0.77
CA GLY A 119 -7.41 -17.03 -0.83
C GLY A 119 -7.56 -16.21 0.44
N GLY A 120 -7.37 -16.85 1.60
CA GLY A 120 -7.42 -16.17 2.89
C GLY A 120 -6.30 -15.15 3.05
N LEU A 121 -5.09 -15.50 2.60
CA LEU A 121 -3.96 -14.58 2.61
C LEU A 121 -4.24 -13.35 1.74
N ALA A 122 -4.67 -13.57 0.51
CA ALA A 122 -4.96 -12.46 -0.40
C ALA A 122 -6.02 -11.52 0.20
N ARG A 123 -7.06 -12.07 0.79
CA ARG A 123 -8.11 -11.26 1.44
C ARG A 123 -7.57 -10.49 2.64
N ALA A 124 -6.72 -11.12 3.46
CA ALA A 124 -6.16 -10.47 4.64
C ALA A 124 -5.22 -9.33 4.25
N TYR A 125 -4.36 -9.53 3.26
CA TYR A 125 -3.47 -8.47 2.79
C TYR A 125 -4.24 -7.34 2.14
N SER A 126 -5.28 -7.64 1.35
CA SER A 126 -6.15 -6.60 0.79
C SER A 126 -6.84 -5.80 1.90
N LYS A 127 -7.32 -6.48 2.94
CA LYS A 127 -7.98 -5.84 4.07
C LYS A 127 -7.03 -4.89 4.80
N ALA A 128 -5.79 -5.33 5.04
CA ALA A 128 -4.80 -4.48 5.72
C ALA A 128 -4.53 -3.21 4.92
N ALA A 129 -4.36 -3.35 3.62
CA ALA A 129 -4.15 -2.20 2.74
C ALA A 129 -5.36 -1.26 2.74
N ALA A 130 -6.57 -1.82 2.62
CA ALA A 130 -7.79 -1.02 2.60
C ALA A 130 -7.99 -0.25 3.91
N LEU A 131 -7.64 -0.86 5.04
CA LEU A 131 -7.76 -0.20 6.35
C LEU A 131 -6.87 1.05 6.42
N VAL A 132 -5.61 0.96 6.01
CA VAL A 132 -4.71 2.11 6.11
C VAL A 132 -5.06 3.18 5.07
N VAL A 133 -5.59 2.80 3.92
CA VAL A 133 -6.07 3.77 2.93
C VAL A 133 -7.25 4.54 3.49
N SER A 134 -8.20 3.88 4.16
CA SER A 134 -9.40 4.55 4.63
C SER A 134 -9.21 5.31 5.95
N SER A 135 -8.32 4.83 6.85
CA SER A 135 -8.27 5.41 8.20
C SER A 135 -7.48 6.71 8.30
N GLY A 136 -6.50 6.93 7.47
CA GLY A 136 -5.69 8.14 7.62
C GLY A 136 -5.10 8.65 6.33
N ALA A 137 -5.15 7.84 5.32
CA ALA A 137 -4.58 8.19 4.04
C ALA A 137 -5.61 8.94 3.20
N VAL A 138 -6.08 10.04 3.73
CA VAL A 138 -7.04 10.82 2.98
C VAL A 138 -6.42 11.29 1.69
N ALA A 139 -7.10 11.01 0.62
CA ALA A 139 -6.66 11.39 -0.70
C ALA A 139 -6.75 12.89 -0.87
N LEU A 140 -5.60 13.52 -0.94
CA LEU A 140 -5.49 14.92 -1.29
C LEU A 140 -5.20 14.96 -2.79
N ARG A 141 -6.06 15.59 -3.55
CA ARG A 141 -5.86 15.67 -4.99
C ARG A 141 -4.79 16.70 -5.31
N VAL A 142 -3.78 16.25 -6.06
CA VAL A 142 -2.68 17.10 -6.51
C VAL A 142 -2.82 17.26 -8.01
N ARG A 143 -2.85 18.51 -8.48
CA ARG A 143 -2.93 18.78 -9.90
C ARG A 143 -1.58 18.65 -10.55
N SER A 144 -1.59 18.08 -11.74
CA SER A 144 -0.42 18.04 -12.60
C SER A 144 -0.31 19.36 -13.35
N GLU A 145 0.82 20.00 -13.23
CA GLU A 145 1.07 21.26 -13.96
C GLU A 145 1.83 20.98 -15.25
#